data_74e3f09ef05cb98c426614281d9da52b
#
_entry.id   74e3f09ef05cb98c426614281d9da52b
#
_cell.length_a   1.000
_cell.length_b   1.000
_cell.length_c   1.000
_cell.angle_alpha   90.00
_cell.angle_beta   90.00
_cell.angle_gamma   90.00
#
_symmetry.space_group_name_H-M   'P 1'
#
loop_
_entity.id
_entity.type
_entity.pdbx_description
1 polymer ?
#
loop_
_entity_poly.entity_id
_entity_poly.type
_entity_poly.pdbx_seq_one_letter_code
_entity_poly.pdbx_strand_id
1 'polypeptide(L)'
;MAYLRGHYEPEDEVNEVKMKHRIRNYKIIYNQLYKQGICEPLLKCISTEEGKELLLEIHEGICGTHLGAGAMAGKEFRQGFYWPSAQSDSKEIVKSCHICQMFASKIRAPATNLQTIEPTWPLARWGID
;
A
#
# COMPACT_ATOMS: atom_id res chain seq x y z
N MET A 1 11.10 15.73 12.11
CA MET A 1 11.08 17.20 11.85
C MET A 1 12.16 17.93 12.63
N ALA A 2 12.28 17.76 13.97
CA ALA A 2 13.23 18.51 14.79
C ALA A 2 14.69 18.38 14.33
N TYR A 3 15.16 17.17 14.03
CA TYR A 3 16.52 16.92 13.54
C TYR A 3 16.80 17.61 12.18
N LEU A 4 15.88 17.57 11.24
CA LEU A 4 16.02 18.22 9.93
C LEU A 4 16.04 19.76 10.01
N ARG A 5 15.55 20.34 11.11
CA ARG A 5 15.60 21.78 11.38
C ARG A 5 16.80 22.19 12.25
N GLY A 6 17.67 21.23 12.63
CA GLY A 6 18.81 21.51 13.50
C GLY A 6 18.46 21.77 14.96
N HIS A 7 17.26 21.40 15.42
CA HIS A 7 16.78 21.59 16.79
C HIS A 7 16.94 20.38 17.69
N TYR A 8 17.52 19.30 17.19
CA TYR A 8 17.72 18.06 17.93
C TYR A 8 19.10 17.48 17.63
N GLU A 9 19.89 17.29 18.66
CA GLU A 9 21.18 16.60 18.64
C GLU A 9 21.00 15.24 19.34
N PRO A 10 21.36 14.12 18.69
CA PRO A 10 21.31 12.80 19.32
C PRO A 10 22.39 12.69 20.40
N GLU A 11 22.05 12.06 21.52
CA GLU A 11 22.95 11.88 22.67
C GLU A 11 24.08 10.88 22.40
N ASP A 12 23.90 9.97 21.44
CA ASP A 12 24.86 8.91 21.09
C ASP A 12 25.23 8.94 19.60
N GLU A 13 26.53 8.71 19.31
CA GLU A 13 27.09 8.62 17.95
C GLU A 13 26.40 7.55 17.09
N VAL A 14 26.03 6.41 17.69
CA VAL A 14 25.29 5.31 17.03
C VAL A 14 23.89 5.74 16.63
N ASN A 15 23.23 6.54 17.46
CA ASN A 15 21.90 7.08 17.17
C ASN A 15 21.94 8.15 16.08
N GLU A 16 23.00 8.95 16.05
CA GLU A 16 23.25 9.94 15.00
C GLU A 16 23.39 9.29 13.62
N VAL A 17 24.20 8.23 13.49
CA VAL A 17 24.38 7.49 12.24
C VAL A 17 23.06 6.88 11.76
N LYS A 18 22.30 6.24 12.67
CA LYS A 18 20.97 5.69 12.35
C LYS A 18 19.99 6.78 11.92
N MET A 19 20.02 7.93 12.58
CA MET A 19 19.17 9.07 12.26
C MET A 19 19.53 9.63 10.89
N LYS A 20 20.81 9.90 10.61
CA LYS A 20 21.30 10.36 9.31
C LYS A 20 20.88 9.43 8.18
N HIS A 21 20.95 8.12 8.41
CA HIS A 21 20.51 7.13 7.41
C HIS A 21 19.00 7.20 7.15
N ARG A 22 18.19 7.34 8.21
CA ARG A 22 16.72 7.41 8.09
C ARG A 22 16.25 8.68 7.40
N ILE A 23 16.87 9.84 7.68
CA ILE A 23 16.44 11.13 7.15
C ILE A 23 16.96 11.40 5.73
N ARG A 24 17.89 10.61 5.22
CA ARG A 24 18.49 10.82 3.89
C ARG A 24 17.48 10.99 2.76
N ASN A 25 16.34 10.32 2.90
CA ASN A 25 15.27 10.36 1.91
C ASN A 25 14.17 11.38 2.23
N TYR A 26 14.38 12.22 3.25
CA TYR A 26 13.39 13.23 3.61
C TYR A 26 13.92 14.64 3.37
N LYS A 27 13.06 15.53 2.91
CA LYS A 27 13.35 16.96 2.68
C LYS A 27 12.25 17.83 3.25
N ILE A 28 12.62 19.01 3.75
CA ILE A 28 11.65 20.03 4.17
C ILE A 28 11.58 21.07 3.06
N ILE A 29 10.40 21.30 2.51
CA ILE A 29 10.12 22.30 1.47
C ILE A 29 8.90 23.11 1.96
N TYR A 30 9.03 24.44 2.00
CA TYR A 30 7.99 25.33 2.50
C TYR A 30 7.34 24.88 3.82
N ASN A 31 8.17 24.48 4.78
CA ASN A 31 7.75 23.98 6.10
C ASN A 31 6.95 22.66 6.09
N GLN A 32 6.86 21.98 4.96
CA GLN A 32 6.24 20.67 4.77
C GLN A 32 7.31 19.60 4.63
N LEU A 33 7.06 18.41 5.21
CA LEU A 33 7.96 17.25 5.08
C LEU A 33 7.61 16.47 3.82
N TYR A 34 8.64 16.15 3.05
CA TYR A 34 8.54 15.32 1.85
C TYR A 34 9.47 14.13 1.96
N LYS A 35 9.03 12.98 1.46
CA LYS A 35 9.85 11.79 1.28
C LYS A 35 10.20 11.60 -0.18
N GLN A 36 11.46 11.34 -0.48
CA GLN A 36 11.92 11.00 -1.82
C GLN A 36 11.84 9.49 -2.02
N GLY A 37 11.04 9.03 -2.99
CA GLY A 37 11.02 7.66 -3.47
C GLY A 37 12.20 7.37 -4.41
N ILE A 38 12.42 6.10 -4.75
CA ILE A 38 13.51 5.67 -5.66
C ILE A 38 13.17 6.05 -7.11
N CYS A 39 11.92 5.89 -7.52
CA CYS A 39 11.45 6.10 -8.89
C CYS A 39 10.27 7.08 -8.99
N GLU A 40 9.86 7.69 -7.89
CA GLU A 40 8.67 8.53 -7.83
C GLU A 40 9.02 9.96 -7.44
N PRO A 41 8.15 10.94 -7.78
CA PRO A 41 8.32 12.32 -7.34
C PRO A 41 8.32 12.41 -5.81
N LEU A 42 8.65 13.57 -5.29
CA LEU A 42 8.60 13.85 -3.86
C LEU A 42 7.18 13.62 -3.32
N LEU A 43 7.05 12.76 -2.31
CA LEU A 43 5.79 12.44 -1.66
C LEU A 43 5.60 13.34 -0.44
N LYS A 44 4.48 14.04 -0.36
CA LYS A 44 4.13 14.85 0.80
C LYS A 44 3.83 13.93 1.98
N CYS A 45 4.54 14.11 3.09
CA CYS A 45 4.26 13.38 4.32
C CYS A 45 3.04 13.99 5.01
N ILE A 46 2.03 13.16 5.26
CA ILE A 46 0.79 13.49 5.95
C ILE A 46 0.69 12.73 7.28
N SER A 47 -0.25 13.11 8.13
CA SER A 47 -0.55 12.38 9.36
C SER A 47 -1.23 11.05 9.07
N THR A 48 -1.26 10.14 10.05
CA THR A 48 -1.94 8.85 9.91
C THR A 48 -3.45 9.04 9.76
N GLU A 49 -4.00 10.03 10.44
CA GLU A 49 -5.42 10.36 10.42
C GLU A 49 -5.84 10.84 9.03
N GLU A 50 -5.12 11.84 8.48
CA GLU A 50 -5.34 12.32 7.11
C GLU A 50 -5.15 11.19 6.08
N GLY A 51 -4.17 10.31 6.31
CA GLY A 51 -3.93 9.15 5.47
C GLY A 51 -5.09 8.15 5.46
N LYS A 52 -5.70 7.89 6.61
CA LYS A 52 -6.87 7.00 6.71
C LYS A 52 -8.10 7.59 6.03
N GLU A 53 -8.34 8.89 6.17
CA GLU A 53 -9.43 9.58 5.47
C GLU A 53 -9.26 9.49 3.95
N LEU A 54 -8.04 9.74 3.46
CA LEU A 54 -7.70 9.60 2.04
C LEU A 54 -7.91 8.17 1.53
N LEU A 55 -7.53 7.16 2.34
CA LEU A 55 -7.76 5.75 1.99
C LEU A 55 -9.24 5.40 1.86
N LEU A 56 -10.06 5.88 2.78
CA LEU A 56 -11.52 5.67 2.72
C LEU A 56 -12.11 6.32 1.48
N GLU A 57 -11.72 7.55 1.17
CA GLU A 57 -12.15 8.24 -0.04
C GLU A 57 -11.75 7.48 -1.31
N ILE A 58 -10.53 6.96 -1.37
CA ILE A 58 -10.07 6.14 -2.48
C ILE A 58 -10.82 4.81 -2.55
N HIS A 59 -11.14 4.19 -1.43
CA HIS A 59 -11.78 2.88 -1.36
C HIS A 59 -13.27 2.94 -1.75
N GLU A 60 -13.99 3.91 -1.21
CA GLU A 60 -15.44 4.07 -1.40
C GLU A 60 -15.79 4.98 -2.56
N GLY A 61 -14.84 5.79 -3.02
CA GLY A 61 -15.03 6.75 -4.10
C GLY A 61 -15.33 6.10 -5.46
N ILE A 62 -15.91 6.88 -6.38
CA ILE A 62 -16.30 6.47 -7.74
C ILE A 62 -15.13 5.83 -8.51
N CYS A 63 -13.92 6.29 -8.27
CA CYS A 63 -12.71 5.76 -8.88
C CYS A 63 -12.06 4.60 -8.10
N GLY A 64 -12.60 4.24 -6.95
CA GLY A 64 -12.02 3.24 -6.05
C GLY A 64 -12.49 1.82 -6.33
N THR A 65 -13.77 1.64 -6.61
CA THR A 65 -14.40 0.33 -6.87
C THR A 65 -13.92 -0.79 -5.93
N HIS A 66 -13.76 -0.48 -4.64
CA HIS A 66 -13.29 -1.43 -3.62
C HIS A 66 -11.96 -2.11 -3.98
N LEU A 67 -10.97 -1.30 -4.36
CA LEU A 67 -9.63 -1.80 -4.69
C LEU A 67 -9.01 -2.62 -3.56
N GLY A 68 -8.27 -3.68 -3.92
CA GLY A 68 -7.47 -4.43 -2.97
C GLY A 68 -6.36 -3.59 -2.32
N ALA A 69 -5.94 -3.95 -1.10
CA ALA A 69 -5.04 -3.17 -0.26
C ALA A 69 -3.73 -2.72 -0.96
N GLY A 70 -3.11 -3.60 -1.75
CA GLY A 70 -1.88 -3.26 -2.47
C GLY A 70 -2.09 -2.23 -3.58
N ALA A 71 -3.19 -2.33 -4.33
CA ALA A 71 -3.53 -1.39 -5.39
C ALA A 71 -3.91 -0.02 -4.80
N MET A 72 -4.60 -0.01 -3.66
CA MET A 72 -5.00 1.19 -2.93
C MET A 72 -3.77 1.97 -2.45
N ALA A 73 -2.83 1.31 -1.73
CA ALA A 73 -1.59 1.92 -1.29
C ALA A 73 -0.75 2.48 -2.47
N GLY A 74 -0.68 1.74 -3.58
CA GLY A 74 0.00 2.22 -4.79
C GLY A 74 -0.68 3.44 -5.43
N LYS A 75 -2.00 3.57 -5.30
CA LYS A 75 -2.74 4.73 -5.83
C LYS A 75 -2.42 6.00 -5.05
N GLU A 76 -2.31 5.91 -3.73
CA GLU A 76 -1.92 7.03 -2.86
C GLU A 76 -0.53 7.55 -3.16
N PHE A 77 0.44 6.66 -3.30
CA PHE A 77 1.81 7.05 -3.68
C PHE A 77 1.83 7.76 -5.02
N ARG A 78 1.05 7.31 -6.01
CA ARG A 78 0.90 8.01 -7.29
C ARG A 78 0.23 9.37 -7.16
N GLN A 79 -0.61 9.58 -6.14
CA GLN A 79 -1.19 10.88 -5.81
C GLN A 79 -0.21 11.81 -5.09
N GLY A 80 0.96 11.32 -4.69
CA GLY A 80 2.01 12.11 -4.08
C GLY A 80 1.95 12.20 -2.57
N PHE A 81 1.25 11.28 -1.87
CA PHE A 81 1.17 11.25 -0.42
C PHE A 81 1.95 10.09 0.19
N TYR A 82 2.43 10.28 1.40
CA TYR A 82 3.14 9.26 2.15
C TYR A 82 2.90 9.37 3.67
N TRP A 83 2.65 8.23 4.29
CA TRP A 83 2.77 8.02 5.74
C TRP A 83 3.24 6.58 6.01
N PRO A 84 3.89 6.31 7.16
CA PRO A 84 4.55 5.03 7.41
C PRO A 84 3.63 3.81 7.43
N SER A 85 2.39 3.97 7.89
CA SER A 85 1.42 2.87 8.06
C SER A 85 0.48 2.66 6.88
N ALA A 86 0.66 3.35 5.74
CA ALA A 86 -0.22 3.30 4.58
C ALA A 86 -0.62 1.88 4.15
N GLN A 87 0.33 0.95 4.09
CA GLN A 87 0.06 -0.43 3.69
C GLN A 87 -0.73 -1.23 4.74
N SER A 88 -0.48 -1.01 6.02
CA SER A 88 -1.22 -1.67 7.11
C SER A 88 -2.63 -1.12 7.20
N ASP A 89 -2.79 0.19 7.13
CA ASP A 89 -4.08 0.86 7.16
C ASP A 89 -4.96 0.44 5.96
N SER A 90 -4.37 0.34 4.77
CA SER A 90 -5.06 -0.19 3.58
C SER A 90 -5.57 -1.62 3.78
N LYS A 91 -4.77 -2.49 4.43
CA LYS A 91 -5.19 -3.87 4.73
C LYS A 91 -6.34 -3.91 5.75
N GLU A 92 -6.32 -3.03 6.75
CA GLU A 92 -7.39 -2.93 7.74
C GLU A 92 -8.71 -2.52 7.10
N ILE A 93 -8.70 -1.50 6.25
CA ILE A 93 -9.89 -1.02 5.55
C ILE A 93 -10.49 -2.12 4.68
N VAL A 94 -9.67 -2.82 3.88
CA VAL A 94 -10.16 -3.91 3.03
C VAL A 94 -10.71 -5.07 3.84
N LYS A 95 -10.10 -5.41 4.99
CA LYS A 95 -10.59 -6.46 5.89
C LYS A 95 -11.92 -6.13 6.54
N SER A 96 -12.14 -4.87 6.90
CA SER A 96 -13.38 -4.41 7.54
C SER A 96 -14.50 -4.12 6.53
N CYS A 97 -14.19 -3.97 5.26
CA CYS A 97 -15.18 -3.67 4.23
C CYS A 97 -16.02 -4.91 3.90
N HIS A 98 -17.31 -4.86 4.17
CA HIS A 98 -18.26 -5.94 3.89
C HIS A 98 -18.30 -6.31 2.40
N ILE A 99 -18.28 -5.31 1.53
CA ILE A 99 -18.31 -5.51 0.07
C ILE A 99 -17.06 -6.25 -0.39
N CYS A 100 -15.88 -5.82 0.07
CA CYS A 100 -14.62 -6.51 -0.23
C CYS A 100 -14.62 -7.96 0.25
N GLN A 101 -15.19 -8.24 1.44
CA GLN A 101 -15.24 -9.60 1.97
C GLN A 101 -16.23 -10.48 1.20
N MET A 102 -17.36 -9.93 0.77
CA MET A 102 -18.37 -10.66 0.02
C MET A 102 -17.90 -11.04 -1.39
N PHE A 103 -17.18 -10.13 -2.05
CA PHE A 103 -16.74 -10.31 -3.45
C PHE A 103 -15.26 -10.68 -3.59
N ALA A 104 -14.55 -10.93 -2.49
CA ALA A 104 -13.16 -11.36 -2.53
C ALA A 104 -13.05 -12.71 -3.25
N SER A 105 -12.39 -12.72 -4.41
CA SER A 105 -12.00 -13.95 -5.06
C SER A 105 -10.96 -14.66 -4.17
N LYS A 106 -11.13 -15.97 -3.95
CA LYS A 106 -10.13 -16.78 -3.23
C LYS A 106 -8.85 -16.81 -4.07
N ILE A 107 -7.84 -16.05 -3.63
CA ILE A 107 -6.54 -15.95 -4.33
C ILE A 107 -5.81 -17.32 -4.35
N ARG A 108 -6.10 -18.21 -3.40
CA ARG A 108 -5.55 -19.57 -3.32
C ARG A 108 -6.62 -20.52 -2.83
N ALA A 109 -7.07 -21.40 -3.70
CA ALA A 109 -7.73 -22.63 -3.27
C ALA A 109 -6.65 -23.67 -2.93
N PRO A 110 -6.87 -24.56 -1.92
CA PRO A 110 -6.01 -25.72 -1.73
C PRO A 110 -5.89 -26.50 -3.04
N ALA A 111 -4.69 -27.01 -3.34
CA ALA A 111 -4.50 -27.88 -4.48
C ALA A 111 -5.46 -29.07 -4.38
N THR A 112 -6.35 -29.21 -5.32
CA THR A 112 -7.18 -30.42 -5.47
C THR A 112 -6.45 -31.42 -6.32
N ASN A 113 -6.60 -32.72 -6.02
CA ASN A 113 -6.04 -33.77 -6.86
C ASN A 113 -6.59 -33.62 -8.28
N LEU A 114 -5.70 -33.51 -9.23
CA LEU A 114 -6.06 -33.50 -10.64
C LEU A 114 -6.69 -34.85 -10.98
N GLN A 115 -7.91 -34.84 -11.52
CA GLN A 115 -8.54 -36.03 -12.06
C GLN A 115 -8.22 -36.12 -13.54
N THR A 116 -7.69 -37.26 -13.94
CA THR A 116 -7.44 -37.54 -15.35
C THR A 116 -8.77 -37.74 -16.07
N ILE A 117 -9.01 -36.95 -17.10
CA ILE A 117 -10.17 -37.16 -17.99
C ILE A 117 -9.77 -38.18 -19.01
N GLU A 118 -10.47 -39.31 -19.04
CA GLU A 118 -10.22 -40.35 -20.07
C GLU A 118 -10.49 -39.77 -21.46
N PRO A 119 -9.60 -40.04 -22.42
CA PRO A 119 -9.80 -39.61 -23.81
C PRO A 119 -11.05 -40.30 -24.38
N THR A 120 -11.97 -39.46 -24.83
CA THR A 120 -13.17 -39.89 -25.57
C THR A 120 -13.05 -39.48 -27.03
N TRP A 121 -14.06 -39.76 -27.86
CA TRP A 121 -14.03 -39.29 -29.26
C TRP A 121 -13.92 -37.78 -29.39
N PRO A 122 -13.42 -37.24 -30.47
CA PRO A 122 -13.27 -35.80 -30.69
C PRO A 122 -14.57 -35.02 -30.44
N LEU A 123 -14.43 -33.88 -29.79
CA LEU A 123 -15.52 -32.97 -29.47
C LEU A 123 -16.54 -33.45 -28.42
N ALA A 124 -16.30 -34.57 -27.72
CA ALA A 124 -17.20 -35.06 -26.67
C ALA A 124 -17.11 -34.26 -25.35
N ARG A 125 -15.98 -33.57 -25.12
CA ARG A 125 -15.77 -32.71 -23.94
C ARG A 125 -15.10 -31.39 -24.31
N TRP A 126 -15.55 -30.30 -23.70
CA TRP A 126 -15.04 -28.97 -23.92
C TRP A 126 -14.53 -28.42 -22.59
N GLY A 127 -13.37 -27.78 -22.59
CA GLY A 127 -12.88 -26.94 -21.49
C GLY A 127 -13.18 -25.48 -21.80
N ILE A 128 -13.55 -24.72 -20.77
CA ILE A 128 -13.70 -23.27 -20.83
C ILE A 128 -12.67 -22.69 -19.86
N ASP A 129 -11.78 -21.86 -20.36
CA ASP A 129 -10.79 -21.12 -19.55
C ASP A 129 -11.34 -19.80 -19.06
#